data_791f0ae95f4ee42044177553a5c9d6a4
#
_entry.id   791f0ae95f4ee42044177553a5c9d6a4
#
_cell.length_a   1.000
_cell.length_b   1.000
_cell.length_c   1.000
_cell.angle_alpha   90.00
_cell.angle_beta   90.00
_cell.angle_gamma   90.00
#
_symmetry.space_group_name_H-M   'P 1'
#
loop_
_entity.id
_entity.type
_entity.pdbx_description
1 polymer ?
#
loop_
_entity_poly.entity_id
_entity_poly.type
_entity_poly.pdbx_seq_one_letter_code
_entity_poly.pdbx_strand_id
1 'polypeptide(L)'
;RQMCIRDRLDVMLPDESGYDIVRKLRKRPATQDIPIIMVTAKTTEMDMIKGFDGGADDYIKKPFSIMELITRVKALLRRTAKEEPKLLKLDDLVIDHERHVVTVNNEPVDLTYKEYELLRLLMGSQGIVMTREVIMRSVWDTDFEGETRTVDMHIKTLRHKLGDYGSRIKTVRNVGYVIE
;
A
#
# COMPACT_ATOMS: atom_id res chain seq x y z
N ARG A 1 7.16 -0.98 12.30
CA ARG A 1 7.36 -2.00 11.23
C ARG A 1 6.07 -2.78 11.08
N GLN A 2 5.12 -2.29 10.30
CA GLN A 2 4.06 -3.15 9.77
C GLN A 2 4.56 -3.70 8.44
N MET A 3 5.20 -4.87 8.48
CA MET A 3 5.32 -5.72 7.32
C MET A 3 3.91 -6.17 6.97
N CYS A 4 3.39 -5.78 5.80
CA CYS A 4 2.17 -6.38 5.26
C CYS A 4 2.46 -7.85 4.98
N ILE A 5 2.19 -8.71 5.95
CA ILE A 5 2.20 -10.16 5.77
C ILE A 5 0.93 -10.47 4.98
N ARG A 6 1.10 -10.76 3.68
CA ARG A 6 0.04 -11.28 2.83
C ARG A 6 0.02 -12.78 3.01
N ASP A 7 -0.80 -13.26 3.93
CA ASP A 7 -0.88 -14.69 4.20
C ASP A 7 -1.94 -15.35 3.35
N ARG A 8 -1.49 -16.36 2.58
CA ARG A 8 -2.34 -17.35 1.96
C ARG A 8 -2.48 -18.51 2.92
N LEU A 9 -3.71 -18.80 3.33
CA LEU A 9 -3.97 -19.84 4.30
C LEU A 9 -4.63 -21.06 3.62
N ASP A 10 -4.02 -22.23 3.76
CA ASP A 10 -4.66 -23.49 3.39
C ASP A 10 -5.57 -23.99 4.54
N VAL A 11 -6.72 -24.56 4.20
CA VAL A 11 -7.63 -25.16 5.19
C VAL A 11 -7.04 -26.45 5.79
N MET A 12 -6.24 -27.19 5.02
CA MET A 12 -5.64 -28.44 5.46
C MET A 12 -4.16 -28.23 5.82
N LEU A 13 -3.88 -27.83 7.05
CA LEU A 13 -2.55 -27.79 7.62
C LEU A 13 -2.35 -28.99 8.54
N PRO A 14 -1.11 -29.51 8.69
CA PRO A 14 -0.85 -30.73 9.48
C PRO A 14 -1.26 -30.64 10.94
N ASP A 15 -1.12 -29.46 11.56
CA ASP A 15 -1.23 -29.28 13.01
C ASP A 15 -2.51 -28.54 13.44
N GLU A 16 -3.15 -27.77 12.56
CA GLU A 16 -4.31 -26.95 12.90
C GLU A 16 -5.16 -26.64 11.67
N SER A 17 -6.49 -26.52 11.85
CA SER A 17 -7.39 -26.12 10.76
C SER A 17 -7.17 -24.65 10.37
N GLY A 18 -7.09 -24.37 9.07
CA GLY A 18 -7.04 -23.00 8.56
C GLY A 18 -8.18 -22.13 9.05
N TYR A 19 -9.35 -22.69 9.34
CA TYR A 19 -10.49 -21.98 9.94
C TYR A 19 -10.19 -21.48 11.36
N ASP A 20 -9.49 -22.28 12.16
CA ASP A 20 -9.13 -21.90 13.53
C ASP A 20 -8.06 -20.82 13.54
N ILE A 21 -7.13 -20.87 12.57
CA ILE A 21 -6.12 -19.82 12.39
C ILE A 21 -6.78 -18.50 12.03
N VAL A 22 -7.74 -18.47 11.08
CA VAL A 22 -8.50 -17.27 10.73
C VAL A 22 -9.18 -16.68 11.97
N ARG A 23 -9.88 -17.51 12.73
CA ARG A 23 -10.55 -17.07 13.99
C ARG A 23 -9.57 -16.49 15.01
N LYS A 24 -8.38 -17.09 15.15
CA LYS A 24 -7.32 -16.57 16.03
C LYS A 24 -6.78 -15.22 15.55
N LEU A 25 -6.58 -15.06 14.24
CA LEU A 25 -6.13 -13.79 13.63
C LEU A 25 -7.16 -12.69 13.86
N ARG A 26 -8.45 -12.97 13.70
CA ARG A 26 -9.54 -11.99 13.89
C ARG A 26 -9.74 -11.57 15.36
N LYS A 27 -9.36 -12.41 16.29
CA LYS A 27 -9.43 -12.10 17.74
C LYS A 27 -8.29 -11.20 18.25
N ARG A 28 -7.22 -11.03 17.46
CA ARG A 28 -6.05 -10.25 17.88
C ARG A 28 -6.11 -8.84 17.26
N PRO A 29 -6.09 -7.75 18.07
CA PRO A 29 -6.14 -6.37 17.53
C PRO A 29 -5.07 -6.06 16.50
N ALA A 30 -3.87 -6.66 16.62
CA ALA A 30 -2.78 -6.46 15.68
C ALA A 30 -2.99 -7.12 14.30
N THR A 31 -3.92 -8.07 14.16
CA THR A 31 -4.11 -8.87 12.95
C THR A 31 -5.55 -8.93 12.47
N GLN A 32 -6.51 -8.37 13.22
CA GLN A 32 -7.93 -8.45 12.90
C GLN A 32 -8.30 -7.85 11.54
N ASP A 33 -7.56 -6.83 11.10
CA ASP A 33 -7.81 -6.08 9.86
C ASP A 33 -6.97 -6.59 8.67
N ILE A 34 -6.15 -7.63 8.85
CA ILE A 34 -5.36 -8.21 7.76
C ILE A 34 -6.30 -8.92 6.78
N PRO A 35 -6.26 -8.58 5.46
CA PRO A 35 -7.04 -9.29 4.46
C PRO A 35 -6.61 -10.75 4.34
N ILE A 36 -7.57 -11.69 4.40
CA ILE A 36 -7.32 -13.12 4.38
C ILE A 36 -8.06 -13.79 3.23
N ILE A 37 -7.30 -14.47 2.36
CA ILE A 37 -7.84 -15.34 1.31
C ILE A 37 -7.59 -16.79 1.69
N MET A 38 -8.65 -17.57 1.80
CA MET A 38 -8.56 -19.03 1.99
C MET A 38 -8.30 -19.72 0.65
N VAL A 39 -7.27 -20.56 0.59
CA VAL A 39 -6.89 -21.29 -0.65
C VAL A 39 -6.91 -22.78 -0.35
N THR A 40 -7.88 -23.52 -0.90
CA THR A 40 -8.10 -24.90 -0.48
C THR A 40 -8.69 -25.80 -1.55
N ALA A 41 -8.50 -27.11 -1.40
CA ALA A 41 -9.16 -28.14 -2.20
C ALA A 41 -10.59 -28.46 -1.70
N LYS A 42 -10.97 -28.02 -0.48
CA LYS A 42 -12.32 -28.18 0.06
C LYS A 42 -13.27 -27.20 -0.63
N THR A 43 -14.35 -27.76 -1.22
CA THR A 43 -15.19 -27.00 -2.15
C THR A 43 -16.68 -27.17 -1.88
N THR A 44 -17.04 -27.79 -0.74
CA THR A 44 -18.46 -27.86 -0.37
C THR A 44 -18.95 -26.48 0.01
N GLU A 45 -20.22 -26.19 -0.26
CA GLU A 45 -20.87 -24.93 0.14
C GLU A 45 -20.73 -24.68 1.65
N MET A 46 -20.84 -25.76 2.45
CA MET A 46 -20.65 -25.70 3.90
C MET A 46 -19.22 -25.31 4.30
N ASP A 47 -18.20 -25.74 3.56
CA ASP A 47 -16.81 -25.36 3.85
C ASP A 47 -16.55 -23.87 3.55
N MET A 48 -17.15 -23.34 2.50
CA MET A 48 -17.08 -21.92 2.17
C MET A 48 -17.79 -21.05 3.22
N ILE A 49 -18.99 -21.45 3.64
CA ILE A 49 -19.74 -20.77 4.71
C ILE A 49 -18.91 -20.72 5.98
N LYS A 50 -18.33 -21.84 6.40
CA LYS A 50 -17.44 -21.89 7.59
C LYS A 50 -16.22 -20.95 7.47
N GLY A 51 -15.68 -20.81 6.28
CA GLY A 51 -14.55 -19.90 6.01
C GLY A 51 -14.94 -18.44 6.20
N PHE A 52 -16.05 -18.04 5.61
CA PHE A 52 -16.57 -16.67 5.74
C PHE A 52 -17.04 -16.37 7.16
N ASP A 53 -17.76 -17.28 7.81
CA ASP A 53 -18.17 -17.15 9.21
C ASP A 53 -16.95 -17.08 10.16
N GLY A 54 -15.83 -17.72 9.78
CA GLY A 54 -14.56 -17.62 10.49
C GLY A 54 -13.88 -16.26 10.34
N GLY A 55 -14.33 -15.42 9.39
CA GLY A 55 -13.80 -14.08 9.13
C GLY A 55 -12.81 -14.03 7.95
N ALA A 56 -12.80 -15.00 7.03
CA ALA A 56 -12.08 -14.88 5.77
C ALA A 56 -12.78 -13.88 4.85
N ASP A 57 -11.98 -13.12 4.08
CA ASP A 57 -12.50 -12.08 3.18
C ASP A 57 -12.76 -12.61 1.76
N ASP A 58 -12.07 -13.68 1.36
CA ASP A 58 -12.29 -14.35 0.07
C ASP A 58 -11.84 -15.82 0.14
N TYR A 59 -12.20 -16.57 -0.90
CA TYR A 59 -12.00 -18.01 -0.98
C TYR A 59 -11.60 -18.44 -2.41
N ILE A 60 -10.54 -19.23 -2.55
CA ILE A 60 -10.04 -19.74 -3.84
C ILE A 60 -9.96 -21.25 -3.78
N LYS A 61 -10.58 -21.88 -4.79
CA LYS A 61 -10.56 -23.33 -4.97
C LYS A 61 -9.28 -23.78 -5.67
N LYS A 62 -8.63 -24.84 -5.17
CA LYS A 62 -7.58 -25.56 -5.90
C LYS A 62 -8.19 -26.58 -6.90
N PRO A 63 -7.66 -26.70 -8.13
CA PRO A 63 -6.60 -25.90 -8.73
C PRO A 63 -7.07 -24.52 -9.21
N PHE A 64 -6.23 -23.50 -9.11
CA PHE A 64 -6.52 -22.14 -9.53
C PHE A 64 -5.41 -21.61 -10.46
N SER A 65 -5.73 -20.65 -11.31
CA SER A 65 -4.74 -19.95 -12.12
C SER A 65 -4.06 -18.85 -11.33
N ILE A 66 -2.80 -18.54 -11.66
CA ILE A 66 -2.07 -17.42 -11.06
C ILE A 66 -2.83 -16.10 -11.31
N MET A 67 -3.45 -15.94 -12.48
CA MET A 67 -4.22 -14.76 -12.83
C MET A 67 -5.47 -14.61 -11.96
N GLU A 68 -6.16 -15.71 -11.62
CA GLU A 68 -7.29 -15.69 -10.70
C GLU A 68 -6.83 -15.19 -9.31
N LEU A 69 -5.74 -15.75 -8.77
CA LEU A 69 -5.19 -15.33 -7.49
C LEU A 69 -4.84 -13.85 -7.50
N ILE A 70 -4.11 -13.37 -8.53
CA ILE A 70 -3.74 -11.96 -8.65
C ILE A 70 -4.98 -11.06 -8.69
N THR A 71 -6.00 -11.44 -9.46
CA THR A 71 -7.23 -10.66 -9.60
C THR A 71 -7.97 -10.54 -8.28
N ARG A 72 -8.09 -11.64 -7.53
CA ARG A 72 -8.73 -11.64 -6.20
C ARG A 72 -7.95 -10.84 -5.17
N VAL A 73 -6.62 -10.98 -5.14
CA VAL A 73 -5.75 -10.18 -4.27
C VAL A 73 -5.93 -8.69 -4.57
N LYS A 74 -5.91 -8.28 -5.85
CA LYS A 74 -6.14 -6.88 -6.24
C LYS A 74 -7.52 -6.39 -5.82
N ALA A 75 -8.57 -7.20 -6.02
CA ALA A 75 -9.93 -6.85 -5.63
C ALA A 75 -10.07 -6.69 -4.10
N LEU A 76 -9.45 -7.58 -3.34
CA LEU A 76 -9.46 -7.54 -1.89
C LEU A 76 -8.70 -6.32 -1.36
N LEU A 77 -7.50 -6.07 -1.88
CA LEU A 77 -6.71 -4.90 -1.50
C LEU A 77 -7.44 -3.58 -1.81
N ARG A 78 -8.18 -3.52 -2.91
CA ARG A 78 -9.02 -2.35 -3.24
C ARG A 78 -10.16 -2.14 -2.22
N ARG A 79 -10.77 -3.23 -1.71
CA ARG A 79 -11.85 -3.17 -0.70
C ARG A 79 -11.33 -2.81 0.70
N THR A 80 -10.11 -3.26 1.02
CA THR A 80 -9.48 -3.05 2.33
C THR A 80 -8.52 -1.88 2.34
N ALA A 81 -8.17 -1.31 1.16
CA ALA A 81 -7.52 -0.02 1.11
C ALA A 81 -8.43 0.95 1.86
N LYS A 82 -7.98 1.43 3.02
CA LYS A 82 -8.56 2.63 3.63
C LYS A 82 -8.66 3.63 2.50
N GLU A 83 -9.82 4.25 2.31
CA GLU A 83 -9.97 5.35 1.37
C GLU A 83 -8.75 6.25 1.59
N GLU A 84 -7.95 6.45 0.55
CA GLU A 84 -6.82 7.36 0.66
C GLU A 84 -7.39 8.67 1.16
N PRO A 85 -6.79 9.28 2.18
CA PRO A 85 -7.36 10.48 2.74
C PRO A 85 -7.51 11.50 1.61
N LYS A 86 -8.73 11.99 1.40
CA LYS A 86 -9.08 12.97 0.35
C LYS A 86 -8.15 14.18 0.40
N LEU A 87 -7.67 14.50 1.59
CA LEU A 87 -6.74 15.58 1.88
C LEU A 87 -5.54 15.06 2.66
N LEU A 88 -4.34 15.21 2.09
CA LEU A 88 -3.09 15.03 2.82
C LEU A 88 -2.58 16.41 3.23
N LYS A 89 -2.21 16.58 4.50
CA LYS A 89 -1.74 17.86 5.04
C LYS A 89 -0.44 17.70 5.81
N LEU A 90 0.47 18.64 5.58
CA LEU A 90 1.68 18.84 6.34
C LEU A 90 1.83 20.36 6.55
N ASP A 91 1.40 20.87 7.69
CA ASP A 91 1.23 22.29 7.96
C ASP A 91 0.35 22.95 6.86
N ASP A 92 0.88 23.93 6.10
CA ASP A 92 0.17 24.62 5.00
C ASP A 92 0.42 23.97 3.62
N LEU A 93 1.17 22.87 3.54
CA LEU A 93 1.26 22.03 2.34
C LEU A 93 0.08 21.07 2.32
N VAL A 94 -0.79 21.21 1.33
CA VAL A 94 -2.02 20.40 1.20
C VAL A 94 -2.08 19.75 -0.18
N ILE A 95 -2.40 18.46 -0.21
CA ILE A 95 -2.81 17.75 -1.42
C ILE A 95 -4.30 17.45 -1.31
N ASP A 96 -5.08 17.98 -2.25
CA ASP A 96 -6.47 17.57 -2.47
C ASP A 96 -6.48 16.49 -3.56
N HIS A 97 -6.68 15.23 -3.13
CA HIS A 97 -6.62 14.08 -4.03
C HIS A 97 -7.84 14.03 -4.98
N GLU A 98 -9.00 14.49 -4.54
CA GLU A 98 -10.21 14.50 -5.38
C GLU A 98 -10.10 15.51 -6.52
N ARG A 99 -9.49 16.68 -6.25
CA ARG A 99 -9.31 17.75 -7.24
C ARG A 99 -7.97 17.68 -7.98
N HIS A 100 -7.08 16.80 -7.52
CA HIS A 100 -5.72 16.67 -8.05
C HIS A 100 -4.91 17.97 -7.97
N VAL A 101 -5.09 18.70 -6.85
CA VAL A 101 -4.50 20.02 -6.61
C VAL A 101 -3.53 19.95 -5.44
N VAL A 102 -2.40 20.61 -5.58
CA VAL A 102 -1.43 20.84 -4.50
C VAL A 102 -1.37 22.33 -4.19
N THR A 103 -1.42 22.69 -2.92
CA THR A 103 -1.25 24.07 -2.47
C THR A 103 -0.19 24.18 -1.38
N VAL A 104 0.52 25.30 -1.37
CA VAL A 104 1.43 25.72 -0.30
C VAL A 104 1.00 27.11 0.13
N ASN A 105 0.70 27.33 1.42
CA ASN A 105 0.15 28.59 1.94
C ASN A 105 -1.11 29.06 1.17
N ASN A 106 -1.97 28.13 0.77
CA ASN A 106 -3.17 28.33 -0.07
C ASN A 106 -2.88 28.75 -1.54
N GLU A 107 -1.62 28.86 -1.95
CA GLU A 107 -1.25 29.13 -3.33
C GLU A 107 -1.04 27.81 -4.10
N PRO A 108 -1.59 27.68 -5.32
CA PRO A 108 -1.45 26.45 -6.10
C PRO A 108 -0.01 26.25 -6.58
N VAL A 109 0.46 24.99 -6.50
CA VAL A 109 1.77 24.58 -7.01
C VAL A 109 1.58 23.69 -8.23
N ASP A 110 2.14 24.09 -9.36
CA ASP A 110 2.05 23.32 -10.61
C ASP A 110 3.08 22.18 -10.60
N LEU A 111 2.59 20.97 -10.47
CA LEU A 111 3.38 19.73 -10.49
C LEU A 111 3.04 18.90 -11.72
N THR A 112 4.05 18.28 -12.28
CA THR A 112 3.83 17.21 -13.27
C THR A 112 3.20 16.00 -12.59
N TYR A 113 2.58 15.12 -13.36
CA TYR A 113 1.94 13.89 -12.82
C TYR A 113 2.91 13.08 -11.93
N LYS A 114 4.16 12.91 -12.36
CA LYS A 114 5.16 12.15 -11.57
C LYS A 114 5.62 12.87 -10.30
N GLU A 115 5.72 14.19 -10.32
CA GLU A 115 6.02 14.99 -9.13
C GLU A 115 4.86 14.94 -8.13
N TYR A 116 3.61 15.01 -8.61
CA TYR A 116 2.42 14.85 -7.79
C TYR A 116 2.37 13.48 -7.12
N GLU A 117 2.54 12.38 -7.89
CA GLU A 117 2.55 11.03 -7.34
C GLU A 117 3.69 10.80 -6.34
N LEU A 118 4.86 11.38 -6.60
CA LEU A 118 6.00 11.34 -5.69
C LEU A 118 5.70 12.06 -4.37
N LEU A 119 5.13 13.27 -4.43
CA LEU A 119 4.75 14.02 -3.25
C LEU A 119 3.64 13.30 -2.47
N ARG A 120 2.63 12.78 -3.16
CA ARG A 120 1.54 11.99 -2.58
C ARG A 120 2.07 10.77 -1.81
N LEU A 121 3.00 10.03 -2.42
CA LEU A 121 3.64 8.87 -1.79
C LEU A 121 4.38 9.25 -0.51
N LEU A 122 5.16 10.33 -0.55
CA LEU A 122 5.93 10.79 0.61
C LEU A 122 4.99 11.30 1.72
N MET A 123 3.99 12.11 1.39
CA MET A 123 3.03 12.63 2.37
C MET A 123 2.13 11.54 2.95
N GLY A 124 1.77 10.53 2.18
CA GLY A 124 1.04 9.34 2.67
C GLY A 124 1.87 8.46 3.61
N SER A 125 3.20 8.61 3.57
CA SER A 125 4.17 7.87 4.40
C SER A 125 4.99 8.81 5.29
N GLN A 126 4.37 9.87 5.80
CA GLN A 126 5.02 10.90 6.63
C GLN A 126 5.82 10.28 7.78
N GLY A 127 7.07 10.74 7.98
CA GLY A 127 7.99 10.22 9.00
C GLY A 127 8.57 8.82 8.67
N ILE A 128 8.20 8.21 7.55
CA ILE A 128 8.71 6.90 7.14
C ILE A 128 9.69 7.09 5.98
N VAL A 129 10.89 6.50 6.11
CA VAL A 129 11.89 6.53 5.04
C VAL A 129 11.46 5.60 3.90
N MET A 130 11.25 6.18 2.72
CA MET A 130 10.95 5.45 1.49
C MET A 130 12.25 5.24 0.71
N THR A 131 12.58 3.97 0.41
CA THR A 131 13.80 3.68 -0.37
C THR A 131 13.61 4.08 -1.84
N ARG A 132 14.71 4.32 -2.57
CA ARG A 132 14.65 4.69 -3.98
C ARG A 132 13.96 3.65 -4.84
N GLU A 133 14.17 2.37 -4.52
CA GLU A 133 13.54 1.24 -5.21
C GLU A 133 12.02 1.23 -4.97
N VAL A 134 11.60 1.45 -3.73
CA VAL A 134 10.17 1.53 -3.38
C VAL A 134 9.50 2.72 -4.09
N ILE A 135 10.16 3.88 -4.09
CA ILE A 135 9.67 5.08 -4.79
C ILE A 135 9.57 4.81 -6.30
N MET A 136 10.62 4.22 -6.91
CA MET A 136 10.65 3.91 -8.33
C MET A 136 9.50 2.97 -8.72
N ARG A 137 9.33 1.88 -7.97
CA ARG A 137 8.25 0.93 -8.19
C ARG A 137 6.86 1.56 -8.05
N SER A 138 6.68 2.40 -7.01
CA SER A 138 5.36 2.97 -6.71
C SER A 138 4.94 4.06 -7.67
N VAL A 139 5.87 4.87 -8.15
CA VAL A 139 5.58 6.06 -8.99
C VAL A 139 5.76 5.77 -10.48
N TRP A 140 6.75 4.93 -10.85
CA TRP A 140 7.05 4.64 -12.27
C TRP A 140 6.63 3.24 -12.73
N ASP A 141 6.17 2.38 -11.80
CA ASP A 141 5.75 0.99 -12.09
C ASP A 141 6.86 0.16 -12.75
N THR A 142 8.11 0.39 -12.35
CA THR A 142 9.28 -0.28 -12.90
C THR A 142 10.18 -0.81 -11.80
N ASP A 143 10.70 -2.03 -12.01
CA ASP A 143 11.65 -2.71 -11.12
C ASP A 143 13.11 -2.54 -11.60
N PHE A 144 13.37 -1.64 -12.56
CA PHE A 144 14.71 -1.44 -13.11
C PHE A 144 15.65 -0.82 -12.06
N GLU A 145 16.58 -1.61 -11.54
CA GLU A 145 17.56 -1.17 -10.53
C GLU A 145 18.54 -0.09 -11.00
N GLY A 146 18.61 0.18 -12.32
CA GLY A 146 19.55 1.14 -12.89
C GLY A 146 19.13 2.60 -12.92
N GLU A 147 17.84 2.91 -12.71
CA GLU A 147 17.28 4.25 -12.95
C GLU A 147 16.98 5.06 -11.67
N THR A 148 17.57 4.71 -10.53
CA THR A 148 17.36 5.42 -9.25
C THR A 148 17.73 6.91 -9.30
N ARG A 149 18.59 7.34 -10.26
CA ARG A 149 18.89 8.75 -10.55
C ARG A 149 17.66 9.54 -10.98
N THR A 150 16.67 8.90 -11.60
CA THR A 150 15.40 9.52 -11.98
C THR A 150 14.65 10.04 -10.74
N VAL A 151 14.64 9.25 -9.65
CA VAL A 151 14.05 9.65 -8.37
C VAL A 151 14.74 10.91 -7.84
N ASP A 152 16.09 10.91 -7.81
CA ASP A 152 16.87 12.03 -7.28
C ASP A 152 16.61 13.33 -8.05
N MET A 153 16.46 13.25 -9.39
CA MET A 153 16.12 14.40 -10.24
C MET A 153 14.72 14.94 -9.92
N HIS A 154 13.72 14.07 -9.80
CA HIS A 154 12.36 14.50 -9.46
C HIS A 154 12.26 15.06 -8.05
N ILE A 155 12.99 14.50 -7.08
CA ILE A 155 13.07 15.08 -5.73
C ILE A 155 13.67 16.49 -5.77
N LYS A 156 14.74 16.71 -6.57
CA LYS A 156 15.34 18.03 -6.72
C LYS A 156 14.34 19.04 -7.29
N THR A 157 13.63 18.67 -8.37
CA THR A 157 12.64 19.55 -9.01
C THR A 157 11.46 19.80 -8.07
N LEU A 158 10.97 18.77 -7.40
CA LEU A 158 9.87 18.85 -6.46
C LEU A 158 10.22 19.79 -5.29
N ARG A 159 11.40 19.66 -4.68
CA ARG A 159 11.88 20.57 -3.65
C ARG A 159 11.89 22.02 -4.10
N HIS A 160 12.34 22.28 -5.33
CA HIS A 160 12.37 23.61 -5.90
C HIS A 160 10.95 24.21 -6.05
N LYS A 161 10.02 23.41 -6.57
CA LYS A 161 8.62 23.85 -6.76
C LYS A 161 7.86 24.09 -5.45
N LEU A 162 8.16 23.33 -4.42
CA LEU A 162 7.56 23.47 -3.09
C LEU A 162 8.15 24.64 -2.28
N GLY A 163 9.18 25.34 -2.77
CA GLY A 163 9.81 26.45 -2.06
C GLY A 163 10.34 26.02 -0.69
N ASP A 164 9.97 26.76 0.36
CA ASP A 164 10.41 26.48 1.73
C ASP A 164 9.99 25.08 2.22
N TYR A 165 8.84 24.58 1.78
CA TYR A 165 8.35 23.23 2.08
C TYR A 165 9.18 22.13 1.43
N GLY A 166 9.96 22.44 0.39
CA GLY A 166 10.93 21.51 -0.18
C GLY A 166 11.97 21.02 0.81
N SER A 167 12.27 21.82 1.83
CA SER A 167 13.19 21.48 2.92
C SER A 167 12.64 20.37 3.83
N ARG A 168 11.31 20.15 3.85
CA ARG A 168 10.64 19.06 4.59
C ARG A 168 10.94 17.69 4.00
N ILE A 169 11.26 17.61 2.73
CA ILE A 169 11.72 16.35 2.12
C ILE A 169 13.20 16.17 2.45
N LYS A 170 13.52 15.25 3.37
CA LYS A 170 14.88 14.96 3.79
C LYS A 170 15.48 13.82 2.98
N THR A 171 16.81 13.89 2.77
CA THR A 171 17.56 12.80 2.15
C THR A 171 18.16 11.92 3.24
N VAL A 172 17.83 10.62 3.22
CA VAL A 172 18.53 9.62 4.02
C VAL A 172 19.60 9.00 3.13
N ARG A 173 20.87 9.34 3.42
CA ARG A 173 22.02 8.93 2.58
C ARG A 173 22.02 7.43 2.37
N ASN A 174 22.27 7.00 1.12
CA ASN A 174 22.32 5.60 0.69
C ASN A 174 21.03 4.79 0.91
N VAL A 175 19.93 5.41 1.33
CA VAL A 175 18.65 4.75 1.56
C VAL A 175 17.56 5.34 0.67
N GLY A 176 17.19 6.60 0.86
CA GLY A 176 16.06 7.19 0.15
C GLY A 176 15.65 8.55 0.69
N TYR A 177 14.35 8.75 0.82
CA TYR A 177 13.77 10.04 1.18
C TYR A 177 12.66 9.88 2.22
N VAL A 178 12.46 10.91 3.02
CA VAL A 178 11.38 11.02 4.00
C VAL A 178 10.86 12.45 3.99
N ILE A 179 9.58 12.63 4.25
CA ILE A 179 8.97 13.95 4.50
C ILE A 179 8.60 14.06 5.98
N GLU A 180 8.95 15.22 6.61
CA GLU A 180 8.77 15.50 8.04
C GLU A 180 8.17 16.88 8.25
#